data_d32525f8b97fe657af3f9361ff3ed25f
#
_entry.id   d32525f8b97fe657af3f9361ff3ed25f
#
_cell.length_a   1.000
_cell.length_b   1.000
_cell.length_c   1.000
_cell.angle_alpha   90.00
_cell.angle_beta   90.00
_cell.angle_gamma   90.00
#
_symmetry.space_group_name_H-M   'P 1'
#
loop_
_entity.id
_entity.type
_entity.pdbx_description
1 polymer ?
#
loop_
_entity_poly.entity_id
_entity_poly.type
_entity_poly.pdbx_seq_one_letter_code
_entity_poly.pdbx_strand_id
1 'polypeptide(L)'
;MTTDPDRLGAKAEAGGATGPPLTVTLLGTGTSTGVPVLGCACAVCTSADPRDARLRTSAHVVAHTDAGDVHIQIDAGPDFRQQALRHDVTAVDALVVTHEHFDHVTGLDDLRPLFFRNRAPIPVVALPRTAEALHGMFRYIFDRTYPGASLLDLHPVGDAPVRVASRSVEGAAVEVIPLRAPHGAFEVLGLRIGAFAYLTDVGEVPDAVRAALAGVEVLVLDGLRPEPHPTHLTFAEAAEVAAAVGARETWLVHVTHAVPHVEADATLPDGVKLAYDGLVLEVGGTEA
;
A
#
# COMPACT_ATOMS: atom_id res chain seq x y z
N MET A 1 14.84 26.74 -4.67
CA MET A 1 15.24 25.33 -4.56
C MET A 1 14.73 24.64 -5.80
N THR A 2 15.62 24.19 -6.66
CA THR A 2 15.29 23.49 -7.88
C THR A 2 14.76 22.10 -7.52
N THR A 3 13.57 21.76 -7.99
CA THR A 3 13.07 20.40 -7.98
C THR A 3 14.01 19.57 -8.84
N ASP A 4 14.62 18.55 -8.24
CA ASP A 4 15.46 17.60 -8.96
C ASP A 4 14.55 16.66 -9.76
N PRO A 5 14.46 16.78 -11.09
CA PRO A 5 13.59 15.95 -11.91
C PRO A 5 14.07 14.47 -12.00
N ASP A 6 15.28 14.19 -11.52
CA ASP A 6 15.87 12.84 -11.62
C ASP A 6 15.47 11.91 -10.48
N ARG A 7 14.69 12.37 -9.50
CA ARG A 7 14.23 11.52 -8.39
C ARG A 7 13.10 10.54 -8.77
N LEU A 8 12.33 10.92 -9.82
CA LEU A 8 11.32 10.04 -10.42
C LEU A 8 11.46 10.18 -11.95
N GLY A 9 11.89 9.12 -12.63
CA GLY A 9 11.77 9.04 -14.10
C GLY A 9 13.05 9.09 -14.91
N ALA A 10 13.95 8.13 -14.75
CA ALA A 10 14.83 7.69 -15.85
C ALA A 10 14.32 6.33 -16.35
N LYS A 11 14.35 6.11 -17.68
CA LYS A 11 13.93 4.84 -18.30
C LYS A 11 14.68 3.67 -17.66
N ALA A 12 13.92 2.74 -17.06
CA ALA A 12 14.44 1.45 -16.62
C ALA A 12 14.70 0.56 -17.85
N GLU A 13 15.85 -0.06 -17.90
CA GLU A 13 16.09 -1.20 -18.79
C GLU A 13 15.30 -2.40 -18.25
N ALA A 14 14.65 -3.16 -19.13
CA ALA A 14 13.84 -4.33 -18.78
C ALA A 14 14.74 -5.40 -18.11
N GLY A 15 14.88 -5.31 -16.80
CA GLY A 15 15.55 -6.28 -15.95
C GLY A 15 14.56 -7.34 -15.46
N GLY A 16 14.99 -8.58 -15.40
CA GLY A 16 14.21 -9.76 -15.02
C GLY A 16 13.56 -9.63 -13.63
N ALA A 17 12.68 -10.57 -13.30
CA ALA A 17 11.77 -10.64 -12.16
C ALA A 17 12.39 -10.61 -10.72
N THR A 18 13.66 -10.30 -10.57
CA THR A 18 14.37 -10.26 -9.28
C THR A 18 14.67 -8.82 -8.89
N GLY A 19 13.76 -8.22 -8.12
CA GLY A 19 14.01 -6.97 -7.39
C GLY A 19 14.90 -7.20 -6.15
N PRO A 20 15.26 -6.13 -5.41
CA PRO A 20 15.95 -6.27 -4.14
C PRO A 20 15.09 -7.03 -3.11
N PRO A 21 15.70 -7.63 -2.07
CA PRO A 21 14.94 -8.13 -0.92
C PRO A 21 14.09 -7.02 -0.31
N LEU A 22 12.87 -7.38 0.14
CA LEU A 22 11.94 -6.43 0.74
C LEU A 22 11.51 -6.91 2.12
N THR A 23 11.40 -5.97 3.05
CA THR A 23 10.64 -6.14 4.29
C THR A 23 9.35 -5.33 4.16
N VAL A 24 8.20 -5.99 4.22
CA VAL A 24 6.88 -5.36 4.11
C VAL A 24 6.14 -5.48 5.44
N THR A 25 5.79 -4.36 6.05
CA THR A 25 4.98 -4.32 7.26
C THR A 25 3.56 -3.86 6.91
N LEU A 26 2.56 -4.69 7.15
CA LEU A 26 1.16 -4.31 7.02
C LEU A 26 0.74 -3.52 8.27
N LEU A 27 0.65 -2.20 8.12
CA LEU A 27 0.42 -1.27 9.22
C LEU A 27 -1.04 -1.27 9.68
N GLY A 28 -1.94 -1.57 8.77
CA GLY A 28 -3.37 -1.72 8.97
C GLY A 28 -3.96 -2.60 7.90
N THR A 29 -5.00 -3.36 8.24
CA THR A 29 -5.59 -4.40 7.39
C THR A 29 -7.11 -4.33 7.30
N GLY A 30 -7.70 -3.33 7.94
CA GLY A 30 -9.15 -3.15 8.02
C GLY A 30 -9.71 -2.22 6.95
N THR A 31 -10.99 -2.39 6.68
CA THR A 31 -11.80 -1.56 5.80
C THR A 31 -11.95 -0.12 6.31
N SER A 32 -12.65 0.72 5.57
CA SER A 32 -12.82 2.17 5.78
C SER A 32 -13.27 2.58 7.20
N THR A 33 -14.06 1.74 7.87
CA THR A 33 -14.52 2.00 9.25
C THR A 33 -13.52 1.59 10.33
N GLY A 34 -12.50 0.81 9.96
CA GLY A 34 -11.68 0.06 10.92
C GLY A 34 -12.49 -1.00 11.68
N VAL A 35 -11.82 -1.80 12.48
CA VAL A 35 -12.43 -2.78 13.39
C VAL A 35 -11.76 -2.64 14.75
N PRO A 36 -12.50 -2.49 15.86
CA PRO A 36 -13.96 -2.49 15.98
C PRO A 36 -14.63 -1.27 15.35
N VAL A 37 -15.84 -1.48 14.82
CA VAL A 37 -16.67 -0.40 14.26
C VAL A 37 -17.35 0.36 15.40
N LEU A 38 -17.39 1.69 15.29
CA LEU A 38 -18.01 2.55 16.32
C LEU A 38 -19.46 2.13 16.60
N GLY A 39 -19.76 1.85 17.87
CA GLY A 39 -21.08 1.45 18.33
C GLY A 39 -21.49 0.01 18.00
N CYS A 40 -20.62 -0.79 17.39
CA CYS A 40 -20.88 -2.20 17.09
C CYS A 40 -20.51 -3.10 18.26
N ALA A 41 -21.40 -4.05 18.60
CA ALA A 41 -21.19 -5.04 19.64
C ALA A 41 -21.22 -6.49 19.11
N CYS A 42 -20.89 -6.70 17.81
CA CYS A 42 -20.81 -8.05 17.24
C CYS A 42 -19.61 -8.83 17.80
N ALA A 43 -19.57 -10.12 17.52
CA ALA A 43 -18.51 -11.02 18.00
C ALA A 43 -17.12 -10.56 17.63
N VAL A 44 -16.92 -10.03 16.41
CA VAL A 44 -15.62 -9.52 15.95
C VAL A 44 -15.25 -8.22 16.65
N CYS A 45 -16.17 -7.25 16.73
CA CYS A 45 -15.90 -5.95 17.35
C CYS A 45 -15.69 -6.02 18.88
N THR A 46 -16.08 -7.11 19.53
CA THR A 46 -15.89 -7.36 20.95
C THR A 46 -14.89 -8.51 21.22
N SER A 47 -14.22 -9.00 20.18
CA SER A 47 -13.25 -10.08 20.26
C SER A 47 -12.04 -9.71 21.12
N ALA A 48 -11.49 -10.70 21.82
CA ALA A 48 -10.23 -10.59 22.52
C ALA A 48 -9.01 -11.00 21.65
N ASP A 49 -9.25 -11.52 20.44
CA ASP A 49 -8.18 -11.82 19.49
C ASP A 49 -7.65 -10.50 18.91
N PRO A 50 -6.37 -10.17 19.11
CA PRO A 50 -5.81 -8.91 18.58
C PRO A 50 -5.86 -8.82 17.05
N ARG A 51 -5.98 -9.96 16.32
CA ARG A 51 -6.07 -9.99 14.86
C ARG A 51 -7.46 -9.54 14.35
N ASP A 52 -8.47 -9.52 15.22
CA ASP A 52 -9.78 -8.95 14.92
C ASP A 52 -9.82 -7.43 15.07
N ALA A 53 -8.82 -6.81 15.72
CA ALA A 53 -8.66 -5.37 15.77
C ALA A 53 -7.82 -4.90 14.58
N ARG A 54 -8.42 -4.06 13.70
CA ARG A 54 -7.84 -3.66 12.44
C ARG A 54 -7.91 -2.15 12.25
N LEU A 55 -6.77 -1.51 12.11
CA LEU A 55 -6.66 -0.13 11.63
C LEU A 55 -6.89 -0.09 10.12
N ARG A 56 -7.15 1.11 9.55
CA ARG A 56 -7.37 1.27 8.12
C ARG A 56 -6.16 0.81 7.31
N THR A 57 -6.45 0.22 6.16
CA THR A 57 -5.47 -0.43 5.30
C THR A 57 -4.31 0.50 4.92
N SER A 58 -3.09 0.06 5.20
CA SER A 58 -1.84 0.76 4.90
C SER A 58 -0.66 -0.20 5.05
N ALA A 59 0.42 0.04 4.32
CA ALA A 59 1.63 -0.76 4.43
C ALA A 59 2.90 0.09 4.32
N HIS A 60 4.00 -0.39 4.91
CA HIS A 60 5.33 0.18 4.76
C HIS A 60 6.27 -0.86 4.15
N VAL A 61 6.93 -0.49 3.06
CA VAL A 61 7.88 -1.35 2.34
C VAL A 61 9.28 -0.77 2.47
N VAL A 62 10.21 -1.60 2.92
CA VAL A 62 11.65 -1.30 2.89
C VAL A 62 12.29 -2.17 1.83
N ALA A 63 12.85 -1.55 0.79
CA ALA A 63 13.60 -2.23 -0.24
C ALA A 63 15.11 -2.16 0.09
N HIS A 64 15.75 -3.31 0.29
CA HIS A 64 17.14 -3.44 0.69
C HIS A 64 18.04 -3.52 -0.54
N THR A 65 18.49 -2.37 -1.04
CA THR A 65 19.39 -2.30 -2.21
C THR A 65 20.85 -2.37 -1.79
N ASP A 66 21.75 -2.67 -2.72
CA ASP A 66 23.20 -2.70 -2.46
C ASP A 66 23.74 -1.34 -1.95
N ALA A 67 23.10 -0.24 -2.33
CA ALA A 67 23.48 1.11 -1.90
C ALA A 67 22.87 1.51 -0.55
N GLY A 68 21.82 0.81 -0.09
CA GLY A 68 21.09 1.08 1.15
C GLY A 68 19.58 0.98 0.98
N ASP A 69 18.84 1.32 2.01
CA ASP A 69 17.41 1.14 2.08
C ASP A 69 16.62 2.24 1.35
N VAL A 70 15.51 1.83 0.75
CA VAL A 70 14.48 2.71 0.17
C VAL A 70 13.15 2.43 0.87
N HIS A 71 12.57 3.47 1.47
CA HIS A 71 11.35 3.39 2.27
C HIS A 71 10.14 3.89 1.48
N ILE A 72 9.18 3.02 1.21
CA ILE A 72 7.94 3.34 0.49
C ILE A 72 6.77 3.16 1.43
N GLN A 73 6.02 4.24 1.64
CA GLN A 73 4.75 4.19 2.35
C GLN A 73 3.61 3.98 1.34
N ILE A 74 2.70 3.06 1.63
CA ILE A 74 1.47 2.84 0.85
C ILE A 74 0.31 3.32 1.70
N ASP A 75 -0.36 4.36 1.23
CA ASP A 75 -1.44 5.08 1.89
C ASP A 75 -1.08 5.64 3.28
N ALA A 76 -1.72 6.73 3.64
CA ALA A 76 -1.62 7.39 4.93
C ALA A 76 -3.02 7.85 5.37
N GLY A 77 -3.82 6.90 5.85
CA GLY A 77 -5.17 7.11 6.36
C GLY A 77 -5.19 7.74 7.76
N PRO A 78 -6.36 7.82 8.41
CA PRO A 78 -6.53 8.51 9.70
C PRO A 78 -5.76 7.85 10.85
N ASP A 79 -5.33 6.60 10.68
CA ASP A 79 -4.55 5.86 11.68
C ASP A 79 -3.03 5.95 11.45
N PHE A 80 -2.58 6.63 10.39
CA PHE A 80 -1.17 6.60 9.97
C PHE A 80 -0.19 6.98 11.10
N ARG A 81 -0.49 8.04 11.87
CA ARG A 81 0.37 8.42 12.99
C ARG A 81 0.52 7.29 14.02
N GLN A 82 -0.58 6.62 14.39
CA GLN A 82 -0.55 5.52 15.34
C GLN A 82 0.19 4.31 14.75
N GLN A 83 -0.05 4.01 13.49
CA GLN A 83 0.62 2.95 12.75
C GLN A 83 2.14 3.19 12.69
N ALA A 84 2.56 4.38 12.29
CA ALA A 84 3.97 4.75 12.17
C ALA A 84 4.71 4.68 13.53
N LEU A 85 4.07 5.14 14.63
CA LEU A 85 4.66 5.06 15.97
C LEU A 85 4.74 3.63 16.49
N ARG A 86 3.76 2.78 16.19
CA ARG A 86 3.73 1.37 16.63
C ARG A 86 4.80 0.53 15.95
N HIS A 87 5.12 0.84 14.69
CA HIS A 87 6.01 0.05 13.84
C HIS A 87 7.31 0.77 13.49
N ASP A 88 7.67 1.83 14.24
CA ASP A 88 8.91 2.58 14.09
C ASP A 88 9.16 3.08 12.66
N VAL A 89 8.11 3.50 11.94
CA VAL A 89 8.26 4.12 10.62
C VAL A 89 8.90 5.50 10.78
N THR A 90 10.20 5.59 10.54
CA THR A 90 11.00 6.81 10.76
C THR A 90 11.50 7.44 9.47
N ALA A 91 11.31 6.79 8.32
CA ALA A 91 11.70 7.26 7.00
C ALA A 91 10.59 6.96 5.98
N VAL A 92 10.40 7.88 5.03
CA VAL A 92 9.55 7.70 3.85
C VAL A 92 10.24 8.40 2.69
N ASP A 93 10.69 7.65 1.70
CA ASP A 93 11.32 8.17 0.49
C ASP A 93 10.29 8.51 -0.58
N ALA A 94 9.19 7.75 -0.63
CA ALA A 94 8.01 8.07 -1.42
C ALA A 94 6.74 7.57 -0.72
N LEU A 95 5.64 8.27 -0.96
CA LEU A 95 4.29 7.83 -0.64
C LEU A 95 3.60 7.38 -1.93
N VAL A 96 3.06 6.18 -1.95
CA VAL A 96 2.15 5.71 -2.99
C VAL A 96 0.73 5.83 -2.45
N VAL A 97 -0.11 6.62 -3.11
CA VAL A 97 -1.54 6.75 -2.76
C VAL A 97 -2.35 5.93 -3.75
N THR A 98 -3.03 4.91 -3.23
CA THR A 98 -3.83 4.00 -4.05
C THR A 98 -5.02 4.72 -4.69
N HIS A 99 -5.74 5.50 -3.90
CA HIS A 99 -6.86 6.33 -4.35
C HIS A 99 -7.23 7.39 -3.28
N GLU A 100 -8.19 8.26 -3.59
CA GLU A 100 -8.52 9.45 -2.81
C GLU A 100 -9.52 9.24 -1.66
N HIS A 101 -9.95 8.02 -1.33
CA HIS A 101 -10.86 7.80 -0.19
C HIS A 101 -10.20 8.18 1.13
N PHE A 102 -11.01 8.65 2.08
CA PHE A 102 -10.53 9.24 3.33
C PHE A 102 -9.73 8.28 4.21
N ASP A 103 -10.10 7.03 4.21
CA ASP A 103 -9.38 5.97 4.94
C ASP A 103 -7.97 5.72 4.43
N HIS A 104 -7.63 6.18 3.20
CA HIS A 104 -6.31 6.08 2.61
C HIS A 104 -5.49 7.37 2.66
N VAL A 105 -6.13 8.56 2.89
CA VAL A 105 -5.43 9.82 2.68
C VAL A 105 -5.49 10.84 3.82
N THR A 106 -6.40 10.69 4.80
CA THR A 106 -6.60 11.75 5.80
C THR A 106 -5.47 11.94 6.79
N GLY A 107 -4.50 11.04 6.85
CA GLY A 107 -3.27 11.14 7.63
C GLY A 107 -2.08 11.78 6.89
N LEU A 108 -2.27 12.32 5.69
CA LEU A 108 -1.18 12.91 4.89
C LEU A 108 -0.39 13.98 5.64
N ASP A 109 -1.02 14.76 6.50
CA ASP A 109 -0.33 15.80 7.27
C ASP A 109 0.57 15.23 8.37
N ASP A 110 0.36 13.99 8.79
CA ASP A 110 1.23 13.30 9.75
C ASP A 110 2.60 12.92 9.16
N LEU A 111 2.81 13.07 7.84
CA LEU A 111 4.13 12.99 7.20
C LEU A 111 5.02 14.21 7.47
N ARG A 112 4.46 15.30 8.00
CA ARG A 112 5.17 16.56 8.27
C ARG A 112 6.46 16.42 9.10
N PRO A 113 6.53 15.62 10.18
CA PRO A 113 7.78 15.41 10.90
C PRO A 113 8.89 14.78 10.06
N LEU A 114 8.53 13.87 9.14
CA LEU A 114 9.47 13.19 8.23
C LEU A 114 9.99 14.16 7.15
N PHE A 115 9.15 15.09 6.69
CA PHE A 115 9.59 16.19 5.82
C PHE A 115 10.58 17.09 6.54
N PHE A 116 10.28 17.56 7.76
CA PHE A 116 11.15 18.49 8.49
C PHE A 116 12.51 17.88 8.82
N ARG A 117 12.58 16.57 9.02
CA ARG A 117 13.82 15.86 9.29
C ARG A 117 14.80 15.96 8.12
N ASN A 118 14.33 15.76 6.89
CA ASN A 118 15.17 15.76 5.69
C ASN A 118 15.12 17.07 4.90
N ARG A 119 14.17 17.97 5.18
CA ARG A 119 13.91 19.24 4.48
C ARG A 119 13.79 19.11 2.95
N ALA A 120 13.41 17.95 2.48
CA ALA A 120 13.16 17.66 1.07
C ALA A 120 11.70 17.20 0.89
N PRO A 121 11.00 17.64 -0.15
CA PRO A 121 9.64 17.19 -0.43
C PRO A 121 9.55 15.68 -0.48
N ILE A 122 8.43 15.12 0.01
CA ILE A 122 8.14 13.68 -0.12
C ILE A 122 7.40 13.49 -1.44
N PRO A 123 7.94 12.73 -2.40
CA PRO A 123 7.24 12.40 -3.63
C PRO A 123 5.97 11.61 -3.33
N VAL A 124 4.85 11.97 -3.96
CA VAL A 124 3.57 11.29 -3.87
C VAL A 124 3.22 10.72 -5.24
N VAL A 125 3.30 9.42 -5.37
CA VAL A 125 2.94 8.66 -6.57
C VAL A 125 1.45 8.34 -6.50
N ALA A 126 0.69 8.78 -7.49
CA ALA A 126 -0.75 8.58 -7.55
C ALA A 126 -1.25 8.61 -9.00
N LEU A 127 -2.43 8.06 -9.28
CA LEU A 127 -3.08 8.26 -10.56
C LEU A 127 -3.47 9.73 -10.76
N PRO A 128 -3.59 10.23 -12.00
CA PRO A 128 -3.89 11.65 -12.26
C PRO A 128 -5.17 12.14 -11.57
N ARG A 129 -6.23 11.33 -11.55
CA ARG A 129 -7.48 11.64 -10.85
C ARG A 129 -7.25 11.82 -9.34
N THR A 130 -6.55 10.87 -8.73
CA THR A 130 -6.22 10.90 -7.31
C THR A 130 -5.36 12.12 -6.96
N ALA A 131 -4.35 12.44 -7.79
CA ALA A 131 -3.50 13.61 -7.60
C ALA A 131 -4.30 14.93 -7.64
N GLU A 132 -5.26 15.05 -8.56
CA GLU A 132 -6.18 16.20 -8.63
C GLU A 132 -7.06 16.31 -7.38
N ALA A 133 -7.63 15.19 -6.94
CA ALA A 133 -8.45 15.14 -5.73
C ALA A 133 -7.63 15.53 -4.47
N LEU A 134 -6.41 14.99 -4.31
CA LEU A 134 -5.51 15.33 -3.20
C LEU A 134 -5.18 16.82 -3.19
N HIS A 135 -4.86 17.41 -4.33
CA HIS A 135 -4.60 18.82 -4.45
C HIS A 135 -5.80 19.68 -4.02
N GLY A 136 -7.02 19.22 -4.34
CA GLY A 136 -8.27 19.87 -3.92
C GLY A 136 -8.53 19.77 -2.42
N MET A 137 -8.39 18.56 -1.85
CA MET A 137 -8.69 18.27 -0.43
C MET A 137 -7.65 18.86 0.53
N PHE A 138 -6.37 18.83 0.15
CA PHE A 138 -5.25 19.19 1.03
C PHE A 138 -4.48 20.41 0.52
N ARG A 139 -5.18 21.44 0.04
CA ARG A 139 -4.59 22.63 -0.59
C ARG A 139 -3.42 23.22 0.19
N TYR A 140 -3.51 23.29 1.52
CA TYR A 140 -2.47 23.87 2.37
C TYR A 140 -1.17 23.04 2.40
N ILE A 141 -1.22 21.74 2.19
CA ILE A 141 -0.03 20.87 2.12
C ILE A 141 0.78 21.16 0.86
N PHE A 142 0.09 21.50 -0.24
CA PHE A 142 0.70 21.82 -1.53
C PHE A 142 0.99 23.30 -1.71
N ASP A 143 0.55 24.17 -0.78
CA ASP A 143 0.84 25.61 -0.80
C ASP A 143 2.26 25.88 -0.28
N ARG A 144 3.19 26.11 -1.21
CA ARG A 144 4.60 26.40 -0.92
C ARG A 144 4.80 27.73 -0.19
N THR A 145 3.78 28.57 -0.09
CA THR A 145 3.83 29.84 0.65
C THR A 145 3.53 29.68 2.12
N TYR A 146 2.92 28.57 2.53
CA TYR A 146 2.62 28.28 3.92
C TYR A 146 3.85 27.72 4.66
N PRO A 147 4.42 28.43 5.65
CA PRO A 147 5.72 28.07 6.23
C PRO A 147 5.74 26.77 7.03
N GLY A 148 4.58 26.25 7.40
CA GLY A 148 4.42 25.02 8.17
C GLY A 148 4.00 23.81 7.34
N ALA A 149 3.90 23.93 6.02
CA ALA A 149 3.48 22.83 5.15
C ALA A 149 4.47 21.65 5.16
N SER A 150 3.97 20.44 5.03
CA SER A 150 4.76 19.21 4.95
C SER A 150 5.48 19.04 3.62
N LEU A 151 5.18 19.85 2.62
CA LEU A 151 5.68 19.78 1.24
C LEU A 151 5.70 18.37 0.68
N LEU A 152 4.53 17.91 0.30
CA LEU A 152 4.37 16.74 -0.57
C LEU A 152 4.52 17.20 -2.04
N ASP A 153 5.10 16.38 -2.88
CA ASP A 153 5.28 16.66 -4.30
C ASP A 153 4.52 15.62 -5.12
N LEU A 154 3.44 16.05 -5.78
CA LEU A 154 2.56 15.14 -6.53
C LEU A 154 3.22 14.74 -7.85
N HIS A 155 3.34 13.45 -8.06
CA HIS A 155 3.82 12.82 -9.29
C HIS A 155 2.74 11.93 -9.88
N PRO A 156 1.85 12.48 -10.73
CA PRO A 156 0.86 11.68 -11.43
C PRO A 156 1.52 10.65 -12.34
N VAL A 157 1.12 9.38 -12.22
CA VAL A 157 1.71 8.28 -12.98
C VAL A 157 0.70 7.63 -13.91
N GLY A 158 1.20 7.03 -15.01
CA GLY A 158 0.46 6.14 -15.90
C GLY A 158 0.88 4.68 -15.66
N ASP A 159 1.05 3.93 -16.75
CA ASP A 159 1.38 2.51 -16.70
C ASP A 159 2.90 2.25 -16.72
N ALA A 160 3.72 3.29 -16.95
CA ALA A 160 5.17 3.14 -17.00
C ALA A 160 5.76 2.94 -15.61
N PRO A 161 6.78 2.08 -15.46
CA PRO A 161 7.51 1.94 -14.21
C PRO A 161 8.05 3.26 -13.68
N VAL A 162 8.03 3.42 -12.36
CA VAL A 162 8.48 4.62 -11.64
C VAL A 162 9.72 4.26 -10.82
N ARG A 163 10.80 5.00 -11.01
CA ARG A 163 11.99 4.87 -10.17
C ARG A 163 11.79 5.67 -8.88
N VAL A 164 11.78 5.01 -7.74
CA VAL A 164 11.78 5.62 -6.41
C VAL A 164 13.19 5.58 -5.85
N ALA A 165 13.77 6.75 -5.61
CA ALA A 165 15.10 6.89 -5.02
C ALA A 165 15.02 7.26 -3.54
N SER A 166 15.97 6.76 -2.73
CA SER A 166 16.11 7.18 -1.34
C SER A 166 16.36 8.67 -1.25
N ARG A 167 15.75 9.32 -0.25
CA ARG A 167 15.93 10.76 0.04
C ARG A 167 17.14 11.03 0.92
N SER A 168 17.74 9.97 1.47
CA SER A 168 18.84 10.03 2.43
C SER A 168 20.09 9.26 1.99
N VAL A 169 19.96 8.29 1.08
CA VAL A 169 21.06 7.42 0.63
C VAL A 169 21.26 7.59 -0.88
N GLU A 170 22.40 8.13 -1.28
CA GLU A 170 22.74 8.33 -2.68
C GLU A 170 22.91 6.98 -3.38
N GLY A 171 22.33 6.84 -4.58
CA GLY A 171 22.39 5.62 -5.39
C GLY A 171 21.35 4.56 -5.04
N ALA A 172 20.77 4.57 -3.83
CA ALA A 172 19.71 3.65 -3.45
C ALA A 172 18.41 4.01 -4.19
N ALA A 173 17.87 3.06 -4.95
CA ALA A 173 16.61 3.24 -5.67
C ALA A 173 15.99 1.90 -6.03
N VAL A 174 14.67 1.89 -6.19
CA VAL A 174 13.89 0.73 -6.61
C VAL A 174 12.88 1.11 -7.68
N GLU A 175 12.54 0.15 -8.53
CA GLU A 175 11.50 0.30 -9.53
C GLU A 175 10.15 -0.13 -8.95
N VAL A 176 9.15 0.73 -9.11
CA VAL A 176 7.75 0.49 -8.75
C VAL A 176 6.94 0.41 -10.05
N ILE A 177 6.31 -0.72 -10.30
CA ILE A 177 5.45 -0.94 -11.46
C ILE A 177 4.00 -0.62 -11.05
N PRO A 178 3.37 0.41 -11.66
CA PRO A 178 1.97 0.72 -11.41
C PRO A 178 1.05 -0.40 -11.93
N LEU A 179 0.04 -0.74 -11.13
CA LEU A 179 -1.02 -1.68 -11.48
C LEU A 179 -2.35 -0.95 -11.36
N ARG A 180 -3.13 -0.88 -12.44
CA ARG A 180 -4.41 -0.16 -12.44
C ARG A 180 -5.56 -1.15 -12.45
N ALA A 181 -6.41 -1.07 -11.44
CA ALA A 181 -7.56 -1.95 -11.28
C ALA A 181 -8.85 -1.16 -10.98
N PRO A 182 -10.03 -1.66 -11.41
CA PRO A 182 -11.29 -0.97 -11.19
C PRO A 182 -11.75 -1.02 -9.73
N HIS A 183 -12.26 0.13 -9.27
CA HIS A 183 -12.96 0.30 -8.00
C HIS A 183 -14.29 1.03 -8.28
N GLY A 184 -15.32 0.28 -8.64
CA GLY A 184 -16.58 0.85 -9.10
C GLY A 184 -16.42 1.67 -10.37
N ALA A 185 -16.67 2.99 -10.27
CA ALA A 185 -16.66 3.90 -11.43
C ALA A 185 -15.27 4.47 -11.77
N PHE A 186 -14.23 4.17 -11.00
CA PHE A 186 -12.87 4.67 -11.22
C PHE A 186 -11.82 3.58 -10.99
N GLU A 187 -10.57 3.90 -11.25
CA GLU A 187 -9.44 3.00 -11.05
C GLU A 187 -8.65 3.38 -9.81
N VAL A 188 -8.12 2.38 -9.13
CA VAL A 188 -7.14 2.51 -8.05
C VAL A 188 -5.75 2.13 -8.53
N LEU A 189 -4.75 2.65 -7.86
CA LEU A 189 -3.35 2.34 -8.07
C LEU A 189 -2.92 1.22 -7.14
N GLY A 190 -2.71 0.02 -7.67
CA GLY A 190 -1.87 -1.00 -7.04
C GLY A 190 -0.41 -0.83 -7.47
N LEU A 191 0.46 -1.64 -6.91
CA LEU A 191 1.88 -1.60 -7.25
C LEU A 191 2.52 -2.98 -7.20
N ARG A 192 3.63 -3.13 -7.98
CA ARG A 192 4.53 -4.25 -7.90
C ARG A 192 5.96 -3.74 -7.69
N ILE A 193 6.71 -4.39 -6.80
CA ILE A 193 8.15 -4.18 -6.57
C ILE A 193 8.81 -5.56 -6.58
N GLY A 194 9.55 -5.89 -7.65
CA GLY A 194 10.17 -7.18 -7.79
C GLY A 194 9.18 -8.35 -7.66
N ALA A 195 9.35 -9.18 -6.63
CA ALA A 195 8.51 -10.34 -6.34
C ALA A 195 7.31 -10.03 -5.40
N PHE A 196 7.10 -8.79 -5.03
CA PHE A 196 5.99 -8.31 -4.19
C PHE A 196 4.96 -7.53 -5.00
N ALA A 197 3.68 -7.73 -4.71
CA ALA A 197 2.61 -6.86 -5.22
C ALA A 197 1.56 -6.54 -4.15
N TYR A 198 0.95 -5.37 -4.29
CA TYR A 198 -0.07 -4.83 -3.39
C TYR A 198 -1.24 -4.24 -4.19
N LEU A 199 -2.44 -4.77 -3.97
CA LEU A 199 -3.70 -4.30 -4.56
C LEU A 199 -4.79 -4.28 -3.50
N THR A 200 -5.22 -3.13 -3.08
CA THR A 200 -6.38 -2.94 -2.19
C THR A 200 -7.49 -2.23 -2.94
N ASP A 201 -8.71 -2.36 -2.46
CA ASP A 201 -9.91 -1.66 -2.97
C ASP A 201 -10.16 -1.96 -4.46
N VAL A 202 -10.12 -3.23 -4.80
CA VAL A 202 -10.36 -3.69 -6.17
C VAL A 202 -11.62 -4.54 -6.26
N GLY A 203 -12.53 -4.20 -7.19
CA GLY A 203 -13.71 -5.00 -7.48
C GLY A 203 -13.43 -6.10 -8.50
N GLU A 204 -12.32 -5.97 -9.23
CA GLU A 204 -11.89 -6.89 -10.27
C GLU A 204 -10.38 -6.75 -10.48
N VAL A 205 -9.71 -7.84 -10.84
CA VAL A 205 -8.31 -7.82 -11.30
C VAL A 205 -8.26 -8.10 -12.79
N PRO A 206 -8.03 -7.08 -13.64
CA PRO A 206 -8.00 -7.23 -15.11
C PRO A 206 -6.92 -8.20 -15.58
N ASP A 207 -7.11 -8.84 -16.75
CA ASP A 207 -6.14 -9.77 -17.32
C ASP A 207 -4.75 -9.15 -17.52
N ALA A 208 -4.69 -7.87 -17.90
CA ALA A 208 -3.41 -7.16 -18.02
C ALA A 208 -2.68 -7.04 -16.67
N VAL A 209 -3.41 -6.81 -15.58
CA VAL A 209 -2.85 -6.78 -14.22
C VAL A 209 -2.42 -8.18 -13.79
N ARG A 210 -3.25 -9.21 -14.04
CA ARG A 210 -2.86 -10.62 -13.76
C ARG A 210 -1.57 -11.00 -14.49
N ALA A 211 -1.45 -10.61 -15.77
CA ALA A 211 -0.21 -10.83 -16.53
C ALA A 211 0.99 -10.09 -15.92
N ALA A 212 0.80 -8.86 -15.43
CA ALA A 212 1.84 -8.09 -14.75
C ALA A 212 2.22 -8.67 -13.37
N LEU A 213 1.36 -9.49 -12.77
CA LEU A 213 1.62 -10.20 -11.50
C LEU A 213 2.38 -11.53 -11.70
N ALA A 214 2.67 -11.96 -12.92
CA ALA A 214 3.40 -13.20 -13.16
C ALA A 214 4.78 -13.19 -12.47
N GLY A 215 5.08 -14.23 -11.68
CA GLY A 215 6.33 -14.35 -10.93
C GLY A 215 6.37 -13.56 -9.60
N VAL A 216 5.23 -13.02 -9.14
CA VAL A 216 5.10 -12.48 -7.79
C VAL A 216 5.10 -13.62 -6.77
N GLU A 217 5.91 -13.51 -5.72
CA GLU A 217 5.98 -14.49 -4.62
C GLU A 217 4.96 -14.18 -3.53
N VAL A 218 4.83 -12.90 -3.19
CA VAL A 218 3.93 -12.40 -2.14
C VAL A 218 2.96 -11.38 -2.73
N LEU A 219 1.68 -11.68 -2.63
CA LEU A 219 0.59 -10.82 -3.06
C LEU A 219 -0.21 -10.35 -1.85
N VAL A 220 -0.33 -9.03 -1.67
CA VAL A 220 -1.32 -8.44 -0.77
C VAL A 220 -2.50 -8.00 -1.62
N LEU A 221 -3.70 -8.51 -1.32
CA LEU A 221 -4.87 -8.36 -2.16
C LEU A 221 -6.10 -7.93 -1.35
N ASP A 222 -6.98 -7.16 -1.98
CA ASP A 222 -8.30 -6.86 -1.44
C ASP A 222 -9.08 -8.15 -1.13
N GLY A 223 -9.73 -8.19 0.02
CA GLY A 223 -10.57 -9.28 0.42
C GLY A 223 -11.51 -8.80 1.52
N LEU A 224 -12.64 -8.21 1.11
CA LEU A 224 -13.49 -7.45 2.01
C LEU A 224 -14.19 -8.34 3.04
N ARG A 225 -14.88 -9.38 2.58
CA ARG A 225 -15.75 -10.28 3.36
C ARG A 225 -16.24 -11.46 2.51
N PRO A 226 -16.93 -12.47 3.11
CA PRO A 226 -17.49 -13.58 2.32
C PRO A 226 -18.61 -13.18 1.34
N GLU A 227 -19.45 -12.19 1.72
CA GLU A 227 -20.59 -11.77 0.89
C GLU A 227 -20.17 -10.79 -0.22
N PRO A 228 -20.81 -10.88 -1.39
CA PRO A 228 -20.50 -10.00 -2.52
C PRO A 228 -20.59 -8.51 -2.20
N HIS A 229 -19.73 -7.72 -2.86
CA HIS A 229 -19.73 -6.28 -2.80
C HIS A 229 -19.48 -5.70 -4.21
N PRO A 230 -20.10 -4.56 -4.58
CA PRO A 230 -20.01 -4.04 -5.95
C PRO A 230 -18.62 -3.51 -6.33
N THR A 231 -17.76 -3.22 -5.38
CA THR A 231 -16.45 -2.55 -5.62
C THR A 231 -15.27 -3.24 -4.95
N HIS A 232 -15.49 -4.36 -4.26
CA HIS A 232 -14.45 -5.12 -3.57
C HIS A 232 -14.59 -6.61 -3.86
N LEU A 233 -13.47 -7.33 -3.82
CA LEU A 233 -13.47 -8.78 -3.91
C LEU A 233 -14.01 -9.41 -2.63
N THR A 234 -14.74 -10.50 -2.78
CA THR A 234 -15.00 -11.44 -1.69
C THR A 234 -13.74 -12.27 -1.41
N PHE A 235 -13.71 -12.96 -0.27
CA PHE A 235 -12.64 -13.90 0.04
C PHE A 235 -12.48 -14.98 -1.04
N ALA A 236 -13.62 -15.49 -1.58
CA ALA A 236 -13.60 -16.51 -2.64
C ALA A 236 -13.03 -15.96 -3.96
N GLU A 237 -13.46 -14.78 -4.40
CA GLU A 237 -12.96 -14.14 -5.62
C GLU A 237 -11.47 -13.79 -5.48
N ALA A 238 -11.03 -13.32 -4.31
CA ALA A 238 -9.61 -13.08 -4.02
C ALA A 238 -8.78 -14.36 -4.08
N ALA A 239 -9.31 -15.48 -3.57
CA ALA A 239 -8.66 -16.79 -3.67
C ALA A 239 -8.55 -17.29 -5.13
N GLU A 240 -9.56 -17.03 -5.97
CA GLU A 240 -9.50 -17.33 -7.41
C GLU A 240 -8.41 -16.52 -8.12
N VAL A 241 -8.28 -15.23 -7.78
CA VAL A 241 -7.19 -14.37 -8.29
C VAL A 241 -5.84 -14.91 -7.82
N ALA A 242 -5.69 -15.24 -6.54
CA ALA A 242 -4.45 -15.80 -5.99
C ALA A 242 -4.04 -17.09 -6.72
N ALA A 243 -4.97 -17.99 -6.97
CA ALA A 243 -4.74 -19.23 -7.71
C ALA A 243 -4.31 -18.96 -9.17
N ALA A 244 -4.94 -17.97 -9.83
CA ALA A 244 -4.60 -17.60 -11.20
C ALA A 244 -3.23 -16.93 -11.33
N VAL A 245 -2.81 -16.13 -10.33
CA VAL A 245 -1.49 -15.49 -10.26
C VAL A 245 -0.40 -16.50 -9.92
N GLY A 246 -0.71 -17.47 -9.05
CA GLY A 246 0.22 -18.49 -8.58
C GLY A 246 1.27 -17.93 -7.61
N ALA A 247 0.94 -16.88 -6.85
CA ALA A 247 1.80 -16.38 -5.77
C ALA A 247 1.99 -17.46 -4.69
N ARG A 248 3.19 -17.52 -4.10
CA ARG A 248 3.49 -18.43 -2.99
C ARG A 248 2.63 -18.16 -1.77
N GLU A 249 2.40 -16.89 -1.50
CA GLU A 249 1.56 -16.42 -0.40
C GLU A 249 0.68 -15.26 -0.86
N THR A 250 -0.60 -15.30 -0.51
CA THR A 250 -1.52 -14.18 -0.70
C THR A 250 -2.14 -13.80 0.64
N TRP A 251 -2.07 -12.51 0.96
CA TRP A 251 -2.56 -11.94 2.21
C TRP A 251 -3.70 -10.98 1.93
N LEU A 252 -4.89 -11.30 2.48
CA LEU A 252 -6.10 -10.50 2.27
C LEU A 252 -6.14 -9.32 3.23
N VAL A 253 -6.37 -8.14 2.69
CA VAL A 253 -6.49 -6.86 3.42
C VAL A 253 -7.85 -6.20 3.15
N HIS A 254 -8.09 -5.05 3.77
CA HIS A 254 -9.35 -4.29 3.70
C HIS A 254 -10.55 -5.04 4.30
N VAL A 255 -10.28 -5.88 5.31
CA VAL A 255 -11.23 -6.83 5.89
C VAL A 255 -12.23 -6.13 6.81
N THR A 256 -13.52 -6.51 6.71
CA THR A 256 -14.59 -6.04 7.60
C THR A 256 -14.70 -6.86 8.89
N HIS A 257 -15.68 -6.52 9.72
CA HIS A 257 -16.05 -7.25 10.95
C HIS A 257 -17.10 -8.35 10.71
N ALA A 258 -17.19 -8.90 9.50
CA ALA A 258 -18.22 -9.88 9.16
C ALA A 258 -17.97 -11.26 9.79
N VAL A 259 -16.71 -11.69 9.86
CA VAL A 259 -16.29 -13.01 10.38
C VAL A 259 -15.04 -12.85 11.24
N PRO A 260 -14.93 -13.55 12.39
CA PRO A 260 -13.71 -13.58 13.20
C PRO A 260 -12.49 -14.07 12.38
N HIS A 261 -11.31 -13.52 12.67
CA HIS A 261 -10.08 -13.82 11.93
C HIS A 261 -9.83 -15.34 11.82
N VAL A 262 -9.87 -16.05 12.94
CA VAL A 262 -9.59 -17.50 12.98
C VAL A 262 -10.58 -18.31 12.13
N GLU A 263 -11.86 -17.93 12.17
CA GLU A 263 -12.91 -18.62 11.41
C GLU A 263 -12.75 -18.37 9.91
N ALA A 264 -12.52 -17.12 9.51
CA ALA A 264 -12.32 -16.76 8.12
C ALA A 264 -11.04 -17.42 7.55
N ASP A 265 -9.92 -17.32 8.26
CA ASP A 265 -8.64 -17.90 7.83
C ASP A 265 -8.73 -19.44 7.63
N ALA A 266 -9.50 -20.12 8.47
CA ALA A 266 -9.73 -21.56 8.36
C ALA A 266 -10.56 -21.98 7.12
N THR A 267 -11.24 -21.05 6.45
CA THR A 267 -12.02 -21.32 5.22
C THR A 267 -11.26 -21.04 3.93
N LEU A 268 -10.11 -20.37 4.03
CA LEU A 268 -9.30 -19.99 2.88
C LEU A 268 -8.45 -21.19 2.40
N PRO A 269 -8.19 -21.29 1.09
CA PRO A 269 -7.34 -22.34 0.54
C PRO A 269 -5.87 -22.14 0.93
N ASP A 270 -5.08 -23.20 0.80
CA ASP A 270 -3.65 -23.17 1.05
C ASP A 270 -2.97 -22.02 0.28
N GLY A 271 -2.07 -21.30 0.95
CA GLY A 271 -1.37 -20.15 0.39
C GLY A 271 -2.14 -18.82 0.45
N VAL A 272 -3.43 -18.82 0.82
CA VAL A 272 -4.23 -17.61 1.05
C VAL A 272 -4.56 -17.46 2.52
N LYS A 273 -4.34 -16.28 3.10
CA LYS A 273 -4.55 -16.01 4.52
C LYS A 273 -5.12 -14.61 4.74
N LEU A 274 -5.82 -14.41 5.85
CA LEU A 274 -6.13 -13.05 6.28
C LEU A 274 -4.88 -12.39 6.86
N ALA A 275 -4.61 -11.17 6.42
CA ALA A 275 -3.60 -10.33 7.06
C ALA A 275 -4.10 -9.81 8.42
N TYR A 276 -3.18 -9.31 9.24
CA TYR A 276 -3.44 -8.65 10.51
C TYR A 276 -2.46 -7.49 10.70
N ASP A 277 -2.83 -6.53 11.53
CA ASP A 277 -2.02 -5.34 11.78
C ASP A 277 -0.66 -5.70 12.41
N GLY A 278 0.41 -5.24 11.82
CA GLY A 278 1.77 -5.51 12.23
C GLY A 278 2.38 -6.79 11.65
N LEU A 279 1.70 -7.47 10.73
CA LEU A 279 2.29 -8.58 9.98
C LEU A 279 3.49 -8.09 9.17
N VAL A 280 4.62 -8.77 9.35
CA VAL A 280 5.86 -8.52 8.59
C VAL A 280 6.09 -9.66 7.60
N LEU A 281 6.34 -9.31 6.35
CA LEU A 281 6.58 -10.24 5.25
C LEU A 281 7.98 -9.98 4.67
N GLU A 282 8.77 -11.04 4.53
CA GLU A 282 10.07 -10.98 3.86
C GLU A 282 9.93 -11.54 2.44
N VAL A 283 10.39 -10.79 1.44
CA VAL A 283 10.22 -11.10 0.02
C VAL A 283 11.55 -11.04 -0.71
N GLY A 284 11.85 -12.01 -1.56
CA GLY A 284 13.03 -12.02 -2.43
C GLY A 284 14.37 -12.22 -1.71
N GLY A 285 14.37 -12.62 -0.44
CA GLY A 285 15.57 -13.10 0.24
C GLY A 285 15.89 -14.52 -0.22
N THR A 286 17.11 -14.79 -0.66
CA THR A 286 17.57 -16.17 -0.81
C THR A 286 17.48 -16.83 0.56
N GLU A 287 16.73 -17.94 0.68
CA GLU A 287 16.86 -18.82 1.86
C GLU A 287 18.36 -19.14 2.04
N ALA A 288 18.88 -18.76 3.21
CA ALA A 288 20.26 -19.01 3.58
C ALA A 288 20.46 -20.47 4.01
#